data_3aec4a231d9eb6a6b15fc6bfa21afdfd
#
_entry.id   3aec4a231d9eb6a6b15fc6bfa21afdfd
#
_cell.length_a   1.000
_cell.length_b   1.000
_cell.length_c   1.000
_cell.angle_alpha   90.00
_cell.angle_beta   90.00
_cell.angle_gamma   90.00
#
_symmetry.space_group_name_H-M   'P 1'
#
loop_
_entity.id
_entity.type
_entity.pdbx_description
1 polymer ?
#
loop_
_entity_poly.entity_id
_entity_poly.type
_entity_poly.pdbx_seq_one_letter_code
_entity_poly.pdbx_strand_id
1 'polypeptide(L)'
;LVEERRWKDRKRVILAVAPAAPTAAVKMFEGSFEDRYHDPGEPLEVYNSAGKLVIQTTSDGKGIYFKGEGASPEGDKPFLSLLSVANGEAKQLWQSAAPNFEIAAAVLDSGAGTVLVRRESQEQSPNYFLQKIGASSAEQITFFPNPYGSGPLPKKQVLHYKRADGVDLSANLYLPPGYKPGDGPLPTLLEAYPTEYKTKAAAGQVTGSPYQFAVLSWGSPIPFATQGYAVLENATIPIIGEGNAEPNDTYVEQLVASAKAAIDEGVRLGVVDRHRVAVMGHSYGAFMTANLLAHSDLFKAGIARSGAYNRTLTPFGFQNEERTYWQAPEIYYQLSPFSFADKIKTPILLIHGEADNNSGTFPIQSERLFSALKGHGATVRFVLLPLESHGYQGRESVLHMFWEMNNWLNTYVKNPPATTAAAEH
;
A
#
# COMPACT_ATOMS: atom_id res chain seq x y z
N LEU A 1 -16.88 5.26 21.83
CA LEU A 1 -17.15 5.76 20.48
C LEU A 1 -17.88 4.70 19.65
N VAL A 2 -18.68 5.15 18.69
CA VAL A 2 -19.32 4.32 17.66
C VAL A 2 -18.94 4.93 16.32
N GLU A 3 -18.48 4.09 15.42
CA GLU A 3 -18.19 4.49 14.05
C GLU A 3 -19.19 3.81 13.12
N GLU A 4 -19.79 4.60 12.23
CA GLU A 4 -20.66 4.14 11.15
C GLU A 4 -19.97 4.42 9.82
N ARG A 5 -19.89 3.40 8.95
CA ARG A 5 -19.43 3.52 7.56
C ARG A 5 -20.52 3.08 6.61
N ARG A 6 -20.80 3.92 5.61
CA ARG A 6 -21.74 3.60 4.54
C ARG A 6 -21.01 3.53 3.21
N TRP A 7 -20.90 2.35 2.66
CA TRP A 7 -20.12 2.06 1.46
C TRP A 7 -20.64 2.76 0.20
N LYS A 8 -21.95 2.86 0.05
CA LYS A 8 -22.57 3.42 -1.14
C LYS A 8 -22.09 4.84 -1.50
N ASP A 9 -21.88 5.68 -0.51
CA ASP A 9 -21.48 7.10 -0.66
C ASP A 9 -20.21 7.44 0.12
N ARG A 10 -19.50 6.40 0.59
CA ARG A 10 -18.26 6.51 1.33
C ARG A 10 -18.34 7.34 2.61
N LYS A 11 -19.52 7.44 3.18
CA LYS A 11 -19.75 8.22 4.39
C LYS A 11 -19.16 7.54 5.64
N ARG A 12 -18.48 8.33 6.46
CA ARG A 12 -17.98 7.99 7.79
C ARG A 12 -18.57 8.94 8.82
N VAL A 13 -19.12 8.39 9.89
CA VAL A 13 -19.61 9.18 11.05
C VAL A 13 -19.02 8.60 12.32
N ILE A 14 -18.44 9.45 13.17
CA ILE A 14 -17.95 9.06 14.49
C ILE A 14 -18.86 9.73 15.53
N LEU A 15 -19.41 8.91 16.45
CA LEU A 15 -20.33 9.33 17.51
C LEU A 15 -19.73 9.01 18.89
N ALA A 16 -19.81 9.97 19.80
CA ALA A 16 -19.66 9.70 21.23
C ALA A 16 -21.03 9.37 21.82
N VAL A 17 -21.17 8.17 22.39
CA VAL A 17 -22.43 7.65 22.92
C VAL A 17 -22.25 7.31 24.40
N ALA A 18 -23.05 7.89 25.29
CA ALA A 18 -23.11 7.47 26.67
C ALA A 18 -24.00 6.24 26.78
N PRO A 19 -23.54 5.10 27.35
CA PRO A 19 -24.35 3.88 27.45
C PRO A 19 -25.67 4.08 28.21
N ALA A 20 -25.69 4.99 29.20
CA ALA A 20 -26.88 5.32 29.99
C ALA A 20 -27.88 6.23 29.25
N ALA A 21 -27.48 6.87 28.15
CA ALA A 21 -28.31 7.78 27.38
C ALA A 21 -27.98 7.67 25.86
N PRO A 22 -28.25 6.52 25.22
CA PRO A 22 -27.80 6.25 23.85
C PRO A 22 -28.44 7.18 22.81
N THR A 23 -29.58 7.79 23.11
CA THR A 23 -30.26 8.75 22.22
C THR A 23 -29.62 10.14 22.23
N ALA A 24 -28.73 10.44 23.17
CA ALA A 24 -28.01 11.70 23.30
C ALA A 24 -26.59 11.61 22.69
N ALA A 25 -26.46 10.97 21.55
CA ALA A 25 -25.17 10.84 20.85
C ALA A 25 -24.65 12.19 20.39
N VAL A 26 -23.37 12.45 20.62
CA VAL A 26 -22.67 13.63 20.12
C VAL A 26 -21.91 13.25 18.85
N LYS A 27 -22.16 13.96 17.74
CA LYS A 27 -21.42 13.76 16.51
C LYS A 27 -20.03 14.37 16.62
N MET A 28 -19.00 13.52 16.58
CA MET A 28 -17.60 13.90 16.67
C MET A 28 -17.01 14.24 15.31
N PHE A 29 -17.45 13.51 14.28
CA PHE A 29 -17.01 13.69 12.89
C PHE A 29 -18.08 13.21 11.91
N GLU A 30 -18.15 13.86 10.75
CA GLU A 30 -18.92 13.40 9.58
C GLU A 30 -18.19 13.81 8.31
N GLY A 31 -17.87 12.85 7.44
CA GLY A 31 -17.15 13.08 6.20
C GLY A 31 -17.13 11.85 5.32
N SER A 32 -16.24 11.83 4.35
CA SER A 32 -15.94 10.65 3.53
C SER A 32 -14.75 9.89 4.11
N PHE A 33 -14.82 8.56 4.17
CA PHE A 33 -13.66 7.75 4.56
C PHE A 33 -12.62 7.59 3.44
N GLU A 34 -12.93 8.08 2.22
CA GLU A 34 -11.96 8.19 1.13
C GLU A 34 -11.17 9.52 1.18
N ASP A 35 -11.66 10.52 1.92
CA ASP A 35 -11.03 11.83 2.03
C ASP A 35 -9.97 11.86 3.12
N ARG A 36 -8.73 11.54 2.74
CA ARG A 36 -7.58 11.50 3.64
C ARG A 36 -7.14 12.88 4.14
N TYR A 37 -7.40 13.94 3.34
CA TYR A 37 -6.98 15.30 3.72
C TYR A 37 -7.81 15.89 4.85
N HIS A 38 -9.04 15.41 5.04
CA HIS A 38 -9.94 15.85 6.12
C HIS A 38 -10.21 14.74 7.15
N ASP A 39 -9.41 13.65 7.13
CA ASP A 39 -9.55 12.56 8.09
C ASP A 39 -9.17 13.06 9.50
N PRO A 40 -10.07 12.97 10.49
CA PRO A 40 -9.77 13.34 11.87
C PRO A 40 -8.77 12.40 12.56
N GLY A 41 -8.42 11.30 11.91
CA GLY A 41 -7.62 10.21 12.46
C GLY A 41 -8.45 9.21 13.27
N GLU A 42 -7.75 8.43 14.09
CA GLU A 42 -8.29 7.39 14.94
C GLU A 42 -8.06 7.74 16.41
N PRO A 43 -8.94 7.32 17.33
CA PRO A 43 -8.70 7.52 18.75
C PRO A 43 -7.38 6.86 19.17
N LEU A 44 -6.62 7.56 19.98
CA LEU A 44 -5.41 7.02 20.58
C LEU A 44 -5.80 5.98 21.63
N GLU A 45 -5.27 4.77 21.50
CA GLU A 45 -5.56 3.67 22.41
C GLU A 45 -4.33 3.30 23.24
N VAL A 46 -4.57 2.97 24.51
CA VAL A 46 -3.54 2.58 25.46
C VAL A 46 -4.01 1.41 26.34
N TYR A 47 -3.09 0.63 26.85
CA TYR A 47 -3.43 -0.41 27.82
C TYR A 47 -3.66 0.21 29.21
N ASN A 48 -4.80 -0.09 29.81
CA ASN A 48 -5.07 0.29 31.20
C ASN A 48 -4.39 -0.67 32.19
N SER A 49 -4.53 -0.40 33.50
CA SER A 49 -3.93 -1.21 34.56
C SER A 49 -4.41 -2.67 34.59
N ALA A 50 -5.57 -2.97 33.96
CA ALA A 50 -6.09 -4.33 33.81
C ALA A 50 -5.62 -5.02 32.50
N GLY A 51 -4.68 -4.42 31.75
CA GLY A 51 -4.17 -4.94 30.48
C GLY A 51 -5.18 -4.89 29.32
N LYS A 52 -6.24 -4.08 29.45
CA LYS A 52 -7.24 -3.91 28.38
C LYS A 52 -6.93 -2.66 27.57
N LEU A 53 -7.03 -2.79 26.26
CA LEU A 53 -6.93 -1.66 25.33
C LEU A 53 -8.14 -0.75 25.51
N VAL A 54 -7.90 0.52 25.75
CA VAL A 54 -8.95 1.53 25.98
C VAL A 54 -8.57 2.82 25.26
N ILE A 55 -9.58 3.59 24.86
CA ILE A 55 -9.42 4.93 24.29
C ILE A 55 -8.81 5.85 25.34
N GLN A 56 -7.78 6.59 24.95
CA GLN A 56 -7.11 7.55 25.81
C GLN A 56 -7.88 8.87 25.87
N THR A 57 -8.24 9.26 27.10
CA THR A 57 -8.96 10.51 27.39
C THR A 57 -8.13 11.46 28.25
N THR A 58 -8.57 12.71 28.33
CA THR A 58 -8.10 13.63 29.37
C THR A 58 -8.49 13.13 30.77
N SER A 59 -7.80 13.57 31.81
CA SER A 59 -8.05 13.14 33.20
C SER A 59 -9.46 13.46 33.70
N ASP A 60 -10.11 14.51 33.18
CA ASP A 60 -11.50 14.89 33.47
C ASP A 60 -12.53 14.20 32.56
N GLY A 61 -12.08 13.36 31.61
CA GLY A 61 -12.93 12.62 30.67
C GLY A 61 -13.64 13.47 29.62
N LYS A 62 -13.31 14.77 29.50
CA LYS A 62 -13.98 15.68 28.55
C LYS A 62 -13.36 15.73 27.17
N GLY A 63 -12.17 15.19 27.01
CA GLY A 63 -11.46 15.14 25.73
C GLY A 63 -10.98 13.74 25.39
N ILE A 64 -10.94 13.42 24.11
CA ILE A 64 -10.38 12.18 23.55
C ILE A 64 -9.21 12.55 22.67
N TYR A 65 -8.07 11.87 22.85
CA TYR A 65 -6.92 12.06 21.96
C TYR A 65 -7.12 11.27 20.66
N PHE A 66 -6.87 11.94 19.55
CA PHE A 66 -6.88 11.37 18.20
C PHE A 66 -5.51 11.55 17.57
N LYS A 67 -5.04 10.52 16.87
CA LYS A 67 -3.85 10.57 16.01
C LYS A 67 -4.26 10.29 14.58
N GLY A 68 -3.67 11.02 13.62
CA GLY A 68 -3.96 10.83 12.21
C GLY A 68 -2.69 10.88 11.36
N GLU A 69 -2.81 10.42 10.12
CA GLU A 69 -1.72 10.44 9.14
C GLU A 69 -1.40 11.86 8.67
N GLY A 70 -2.37 12.79 8.77
CA GLY A 70 -2.17 14.17 8.35
C GLY A 70 -1.83 14.28 6.87
N ALA A 71 -2.54 13.54 6.04
CA ALA A 71 -2.34 13.58 4.60
C ALA A 71 -2.47 15.00 4.07
N SER A 72 -1.59 15.37 3.14
CA SER A 72 -1.56 16.69 2.49
C SER A 72 -1.00 16.58 1.08
N PRO A 73 -1.14 17.64 0.24
CA PRO A 73 -0.52 17.66 -1.08
C PRO A 73 1.01 17.48 -1.07
N GLU A 74 1.68 17.80 0.05
CA GLU A 74 3.13 17.62 0.21
C GLU A 74 3.51 16.25 0.82
N GLY A 75 2.52 15.40 1.09
CA GLY A 75 2.67 14.10 1.76
C GLY A 75 2.13 14.10 3.18
N ASP A 76 2.26 12.96 3.83
CA ASP A 76 1.73 12.73 5.18
C ASP A 76 2.55 13.46 6.24
N LYS A 77 1.85 14.19 7.13
CA LYS A 77 2.37 14.93 8.29
C LYS A 77 1.59 14.52 9.53
N PRO A 78 1.88 13.36 10.15
CA PRO A 78 1.08 12.84 11.24
C PRO A 78 0.86 13.87 12.35
N PHE A 79 -0.30 13.78 12.99
CA PHE A 79 -0.71 14.74 14.02
C PHE A 79 -1.30 14.07 15.25
N LEU A 80 -1.37 14.84 16.32
CA LEU A 80 -2.12 14.56 17.54
C LEU A 80 -3.13 15.68 17.77
N SER A 81 -4.40 15.31 17.95
CA SER A 81 -5.49 16.23 18.26
C SER A 81 -6.21 15.83 19.53
N LEU A 82 -6.88 16.78 20.14
CA LEU A 82 -7.83 16.59 21.24
C LEU A 82 -9.22 16.95 20.74
N LEU A 83 -10.15 15.99 20.79
CA LEU A 83 -11.55 16.20 20.44
C LEU A 83 -12.38 16.32 21.71
N SER A 84 -13.21 17.37 21.78
CA SER A 84 -14.14 17.59 22.88
C SER A 84 -15.31 16.60 22.81
N VAL A 85 -15.56 15.85 23.90
CA VAL A 85 -16.72 14.93 23.99
C VAL A 85 -18.04 15.67 23.95
N ALA A 86 -18.06 16.95 24.34
CA ALA A 86 -19.29 17.74 24.40
C ALA A 86 -19.84 18.18 23.04
N ASN A 87 -18.97 18.40 22.05
CA ASN A 87 -19.38 19.00 20.77
C ASN A 87 -18.58 18.51 19.55
N GLY A 88 -17.60 17.61 19.74
CA GLY A 88 -16.74 17.10 18.67
C GLY A 88 -15.70 18.11 18.15
N GLU A 89 -15.58 19.30 18.77
CA GLU A 89 -14.60 20.29 18.37
C GLU A 89 -13.17 19.76 18.53
N ALA A 90 -12.37 19.83 17.47
CA ALA A 90 -11.01 19.34 17.42
C ALA A 90 -10.00 20.48 17.64
N LYS A 91 -9.04 20.24 18.52
CA LYS A 91 -7.86 21.10 18.71
C LYS A 91 -6.62 20.30 18.36
N GLN A 92 -5.89 20.72 17.30
CA GLN A 92 -4.60 20.14 17.01
C GLN A 92 -3.60 20.52 18.09
N LEU A 93 -2.97 19.52 18.70
CA LEU A 93 -1.98 19.69 19.77
C LEU A 93 -0.56 19.68 19.24
N TRP A 94 -0.30 18.88 18.20
CA TRP A 94 1.01 18.67 17.64
C TRP A 94 0.89 18.11 16.23
N GLN A 95 1.91 18.36 15.38
CA GLN A 95 2.05 17.79 14.04
C GLN A 95 3.53 17.53 13.72
N SER A 96 3.79 16.43 13.04
CA SER A 96 5.11 16.10 12.50
C SER A 96 5.59 17.15 11.50
N ALA A 97 6.88 17.47 11.56
CA ALA A 97 7.50 18.45 10.68
C ALA A 97 8.84 17.97 10.13
N ALA A 98 9.18 18.47 8.94
CA ALA A 98 10.47 18.22 8.31
C ALA A 98 11.65 18.48 9.25
N PRO A 99 12.73 17.70 9.19
CA PRO A 99 13.00 16.57 8.30
C PRO A 99 12.52 15.20 8.87
N ASN A 100 11.73 15.21 9.93
CA ASN A 100 11.28 14.01 10.61
C ASN A 100 9.89 13.56 10.16
N PHE A 101 9.64 12.28 10.31
CA PHE A 101 8.31 11.67 10.28
C PHE A 101 8.03 11.11 11.68
N GLU A 102 7.00 11.64 12.35
CA GLU A 102 6.76 11.37 13.75
C GLU A 102 5.31 10.96 13.97
N ILE A 103 5.09 9.91 14.74
CA ILE A 103 3.76 9.39 15.08
C ILE A 103 3.59 9.38 16.58
N ALA A 104 2.52 9.98 17.10
CA ALA A 104 2.16 9.90 18.51
C ALA A 104 1.78 8.46 18.89
N ALA A 105 2.46 7.87 19.86
CA ALA A 105 2.20 6.54 20.37
C ALA A 105 1.33 6.55 21.64
N ALA A 106 1.55 7.50 22.56
CA ALA A 106 0.76 7.66 23.78
C ALA A 106 0.93 9.07 24.35
N VAL A 107 -0.07 9.58 25.06
CA VAL A 107 0.06 10.75 25.92
C VAL A 107 0.33 10.23 27.34
N LEU A 108 1.54 10.45 27.86
CA LEU A 108 2.00 9.89 29.14
C LEU A 108 1.53 10.75 30.34
N ASP A 109 1.50 12.06 30.15
CA ASP A 109 1.06 13.01 31.17
C ASP A 109 0.25 14.13 30.48
N SER A 110 -1.06 14.05 30.63
CA SER A 110 -1.98 15.04 30.05
C SER A 110 -1.83 16.43 30.69
N GLY A 111 -1.42 16.50 31.95
CA GLY A 111 -1.20 17.77 32.68
C GLY A 111 0.08 18.47 32.26
N ALA A 112 1.18 17.72 32.04
CA ALA A 112 2.45 18.23 31.59
C ALA A 112 2.60 18.24 30.05
N GLY A 113 1.62 17.67 29.31
CA GLY A 113 1.65 17.58 27.87
C GLY A 113 2.80 16.70 27.33
N THR A 114 3.19 15.64 28.07
CA THR A 114 4.26 14.74 27.65
C THR A 114 3.72 13.63 26.75
N VAL A 115 4.27 13.51 25.56
CA VAL A 115 3.88 12.53 24.53
C VAL A 115 5.03 11.59 24.24
N LEU A 116 4.74 10.30 24.11
CA LEU A 116 5.63 9.32 23.53
C LEU A 116 5.46 9.37 22.01
N VAL A 117 6.51 9.67 21.27
CA VAL A 117 6.52 9.76 19.81
C VAL A 117 7.46 8.70 19.23
N ARG A 118 7.03 8.02 18.16
CA ARG A 118 7.92 7.28 17.28
C ARG A 118 8.42 8.23 16.20
N ARG A 119 9.72 8.49 16.17
CA ARG A 119 10.37 9.39 15.21
C ARG A 119 11.28 8.61 14.29
N GLU A 120 11.25 8.98 13.03
CA GLU A 120 12.15 8.50 11.98
C GLU A 120 12.46 9.61 10.98
N SER A 121 13.48 9.40 10.14
CA SER A 121 13.75 10.21 8.96
C SER A 121 14.34 9.33 7.85
N GLN A 122 14.64 9.87 6.68
CA GLN A 122 15.31 9.09 5.63
C GLN A 122 16.64 8.46 6.10
N GLU A 123 17.33 9.09 7.06
CA GLU A 123 18.65 8.66 7.54
C GLU A 123 18.61 8.01 8.92
N GLN A 124 17.54 8.22 9.69
CA GLN A 124 17.40 7.73 11.05
C GLN A 124 16.31 6.66 11.12
N SER A 125 16.70 5.44 11.53
CA SER A 125 15.74 4.36 11.80
C SER A 125 14.75 4.73 12.90
N PRO A 126 13.51 4.16 12.86
CA PRO A 126 12.48 4.45 13.85
C PRO A 126 12.96 4.20 15.28
N ASN A 127 12.82 5.22 16.14
CA ASN A 127 13.08 5.15 17.57
C ASN A 127 12.02 5.93 18.34
N TYR A 128 11.93 5.70 19.66
CA TYR A 128 10.96 6.38 20.52
C TYR A 128 11.62 7.53 21.28
N PHE A 129 10.84 8.60 21.41
CA PHE A 129 11.24 9.85 22.07
C PHE A 129 10.15 10.32 23.02
N LEU A 130 10.56 10.96 24.12
CA LEU A 130 9.68 11.74 24.96
C LEU A 130 9.71 13.20 24.48
N GLN A 131 8.55 13.77 24.22
CA GLN A 131 8.40 15.15 23.77
C GLN A 131 7.31 15.86 24.53
N LYS A 132 7.55 17.12 24.93
CA LYS A 132 6.49 17.99 25.43
C LYS A 132 5.80 18.69 24.28
N ILE A 133 4.46 18.73 24.32
CA ILE A 133 3.66 19.48 23.33
C ILE A 133 4.13 20.95 23.34
N GLY A 134 4.45 21.48 22.15
CA GLY A 134 4.98 22.84 21.99
C GLY A 134 6.48 23.00 22.22
N ALA A 135 7.21 21.97 22.66
CA ALA A 135 8.67 22.03 22.76
C ALA A 135 9.33 21.66 21.42
N SER A 136 10.48 22.28 21.15
CA SER A 136 11.31 22.00 19.97
C SER A 136 12.28 20.83 20.16
N SER A 137 12.50 20.39 21.41
CA SER A 137 13.41 19.28 21.75
C SER A 137 12.64 18.05 22.23
N ALA A 138 13.17 16.88 21.91
CA ALA A 138 12.67 15.59 22.37
C ALA A 138 13.84 14.75 22.91
N GLU A 139 13.60 13.97 23.95
CA GLU A 139 14.56 13.04 24.55
C GLU A 139 14.41 11.66 23.94
N GLN A 140 15.48 11.14 23.34
CA GLN A 140 15.48 9.77 22.81
C GLN A 140 15.56 8.75 23.94
N ILE A 141 14.65 7.76 23.95
CA ILE A 141 14.57 6.73 24.98
C ILE A 141 14.82 5.31 24.47
N THR A 142 14.88 5.10 23.14
CA THR A 142 15.27 3.82 22.53
C THR A 142 16.38 4.03 21.51
N PHE A 143 17.18 2.97 21.29
CA PHE A 143 18.34 3.01 20.41
C PHE A 143 18.35 1.76 19.50
N PHE A 144 17.26 1.57 18.76
CA PHE A 144 17.17 0.48 17.80
C PHE A 144 18.16 0.70 16.65
N PRO A 145 18.93 -0.33 16.28
CA PRO A 145 19.94 -0.19 15.24
C PRO A 145 19.32 0.02 13.86
N ASN A 146 20.09 0.64 12.98
CA ASN A 146 19.74 0.73 11.57
C ASN A 146 19.79 -0.68 10.95
N PRO A 147 18.70 -1.20 10.35
CA PRO A 147 18.66 -2.53 9.76
C PRO A 147 19.57 -2.69 8.54
N TYR A 148 20.01 -1.60 7.91
CA TYR A 148 21.01 -1.61 6.83
C TYR A 148 22.45 -1.61 7.35
N GLY A 149 22.65 -1.63 8.67
CA GLY A 149 23.97 -1.50 9.29
C GLY A 149 24.63 -0.16 8.99
N SER A 150 25.90 -0.17 8.61
CA SER A 150 26.65 1.03 8.16
C SER A 150 26.60 1.25 6.65
N GLY A 151 25.83 0.43 5.92
CA GLY A 151 25.67 0.55 4.47
C GLY A 151 24.87 1.79 4.07
N PRO A 152 25.08 2.27 2.84
CA PRO A 152 24.33 3.40 2.32
C PRO A 152 22.85 3.00 2.10
N LEU A 153 21.94 3.92 2.43
CA LEU A 153 20.50 3.73 2.28
C LEU A 153 20.04 4.04 0.85
N PRO A 154 19.00 3.34 0.36
CA PRO A 154 18.31 3.75 -0.86
C PRO A 154 17.71 5.15 -0.67
N LYS A 155 17.89 6.02 -1.67
CA LYS A 155 17.30 7.37 -1.63
C LYS A 155 15.84 7.32 -2.01
N LYS A 156 14.97 7.89 -1.17
CA LYS A 156 13.53 8.01 -1.39
C LYS A 156 13.18 9.36 -2.00
N GLN A 157 12.30 9.35 -2.99
CA GLN A 157 11.64 10.52 -3.55
C GLN A 157 10.15 10.22 -3.75
N VAL A 158 9.26 11.13 -3.35
CA VAL A 158 7.83 11.04 -3.70
C VAL A 158 7.65 11.68 -5.08
N LEU A 159 7.11 10.90 -6.01
CA LEU A 159 6.77 11.36 -7.35
C LEU A 159 5.32 11.82 -7.40
N HIS A 160 5.07 12.89 -8.17
CA HIS A 160 3.73 13.38 -8.51
C HIS A 160 3.61 13.44 -10.02
N TYR A 161 2.60 12.79 -10.57
CA TYR A 161 2.36 12.71 -12.01
C TYR A 161 0.87 12.59 -12.30
N LYS A 162 0.49 12.59 -13.57
CA LYS A 162 -0.91 12.49 -13.97
C LYS A 162 -1.15 11.30 -14.88
N ARG A 163 -2.29 10.65 -14.68
CA ARG A 163 -2.87 9.74 -15.66
C ARG A 163 -3.40 10.54 -16.84
N ALA A 164 -3.51 9.91 -18.01
CA ALA A 164 -3.92 10.58 -19.26
C ALA A 164 -5.30 11.28 -19.17
N ASP A 165 -6.19 10.80 -18.29
CA ASP A 165 -7.51 11.40 -18.03
C ASP A 165 -7.48 12.54 -16.98
N GLY A 166 -6.27 12.97 -16.58
CA GLY A 166 -6.04 14.09 -15.68
C GLY A 166 -6.06 13.74 -14.19
N VAL A 167 -6.27 12.47 -13.81
CA VAL A 167 -6.21 12.03 -12.40
C VAL A 167 -4.79 12.19 -11.87
N ASP A 168 -4.66 12.85 -10.72
CA ASP A 168 -3.38 12.96 -10.01
C ASP A 168 -2.97 11.61 -9.43
N LEU A 169 -1.71 11.26 -9.59
CA LEU A 169 -1.11 10.02 -9.13
C LEU A 169 0.20 10.31 -8.38
N SER A 170 0.58 9.39 -7.51
CA SER A 170 1.87 9.44 -6.81
C SER A 170 2.54 8.07 -6.73
N ALA A 171 3.85 8.05 -6.48
CA ALA A 171 4.62 6.85 -6.18
C ALA A 171 5.83 7.20 -5.32
N ASN A 172 6.32 6.26 -4.52
CA ASN A 172 7.61 6.36 -3.87
C ASN A 172 8.68 5.78 -4.80
N LEU A 173 9.59 6.61 -5.29
CA LEU A 173 10.75 6.16 -6.04
C LEU A 173 11.92 5.94 -5.08
N TYR A 174 12.46 4.72 -5.09
CA TYR A 174 13.73 4.40 -4.41
C TYR A 174 14.80 4.11 -5.46
N LEU A 175 15.94 4.77 -5.30
CA LEU A 175 17.10 4.62 -6.17
C LEU A 175 18.24 3.87 -5.47
N PRO A 176 19.06 3.12 -6.21
CA PRO A 176 20.22 2.44 -5.65
C PRO A 176 21.13 3.39 -4.89
N PRO A 177 21.72 2.92 -3.78
CA PRO A 177 22.75 3.68 -3.09
C PRO A 177 23.87 4.12 -4.06
N GLY A 178 24.19 5.41 -4.03
CA GLY A 178 25.23 5.98 -4.89
C GLY A 178 24.80 6.37 -6.31
N TYR A 179 23.59 6.00 -6.74
CA TYR A 179 23.07 6.42 -8.05
C TYR A 179 22.98 7.95 -8.15
N LYS A 180 23.40 8.48 -9.31
CA LYS A 180 23.37 9.91 -9.62
C LYS A 180 22.56 10.16 -10.88
N PRO A 181 21.89 11.30 -10.99
CA PRO A 181 21.31 11.74 -12.26
C PRO A 181 22.38 11.72 -13.35
N GLY A 182 22.09 11.03 -14.47
CA GLY A 182 23.04 10.85 -15.58
C GLY A 182 23.75 9.49 -15.63
N ASP A 183 23.63 8.65 -14.59
CA ASP A 183 24.18 7.27 -14.65
C ASP A 183 23.40 6.36 -15.62
N GLY A 184 22.31 6.88 -16.16
CA GLY A 184 21.47 6.17 -17.13
C GLY A 184 20.29 5.43 -16.51
N PRO A 185 19.33 4.97 -17.34
CA PRO A 185 18.11 4.34 -16.86
C PRO A 185 18.37 2.93 -16.32
N LEU A 186 17.66 2.60 -15.25
CA LEU A 186 17.78 1.38 -14.47
C LEU A 186 16.70 0.35 -14.83
N PRO A 187 16.97 -0.96 -14.69
CA PRO A 187 15.92 -1.94 -14.57
C PRO A 187 15.02 -1.55 -13.39
N THR A 188 13.70 -1.71 -13.54
CA THR A 188 12.74 -1.14 -12.61
C THR A 188 11.76 -2.18 -12.11
N LEU A 189 11.40 -2.07 -10.83
CA LEU A 189 10.36 -2.86 -10.19
C LEU A 189 9.24 -1.93 -9.74
N LEU A 190 8.05 -2.12 -10.33
CA LEU A 190 6.83 -1.42 -9.92
C LEU A 190 6.03 -2.30 -8.97
N GLU A 191 5.67 -1.76 -7.82
CA GLU A 191 4.79 -2.38 -6.83
C GLU A 191 3.60 -1.47 -6.57
N ALA A 192 2.40 -2.06 -6.53
CA ALA A 192 1.18 -1.33 -6.29
C ALA A 192 0.09 -2.22 -5.68
N TYR A 193 -0.93 -1.55 -5.13
CA TYR A 193 -2.15 -2.15 -4.62
C TYR A 193 -3.35 -1.27 -5.06
N PRO A 194 -4.16 -1.70 -6.04
CA PRO A 194 -5.30 -0.91 -6.52
C PRO A 194 -6.31 -0.61 -5.42
N THR A 195 -6.95 0.54 -5.53
CA THR A 195 -7.99 0.96 -4.60
C THR A 195 -9.14 1.61 -5.38
N GLU A 196 -10.36 1.20 -5.08
CA GLU A 196 -11.57 1.73 -5.70
C GLU A 196 -12.03 3.00 -5.00
N TYR A 197 -12.41 4.03 -5.79
CA TYR A 197 -12.86 5.34 -5.33
C TYR A 197 -14.17 5.75 -5.99
N LYS A 198 -14.95 6.57 -5.30
CA LYS A 198 -16.16 7.20 -5.83
C LYS A 198 -15.93 8.64 -6.36
N THR A 199 -14.74 9.23 -6.15
CA THR A 199 -14.41 10.56 -6.67
C THR A 199 -12.96 10.65 -7.13
N LYS A 200 -12.72 11.43 -8.20
CA LYS A 200 -11.34 11.76 -8.65
C LYS A 200 -10.57 12.55 -7.61
N ALA A 201 -11.26 13.41 -6.86
CA ALA A 201 -10.64 14.24 -5.84
C ALA A 201 -10.02 13.41 -4.70
N ALA A 202 -10.73 12.38 -4.20
CA ALA A 202 -10.21 11.48 -3.20
C ALA A 202 -9.10 10.57 -3.78
N ALA A 203 -9.32 10.05 -4.98
CA ALA A 203 -8.39 9.17 -5.69
C ALA A 203 -7.03 9.83 -5.98
N GLY A 204 -7.00 11.14 -6.20
CA GLY A 204 -5.80 11.92 -6.49
C GLY A 204 -5.05 12.43 -5.26
N GLN A 205 -5.48 12.08 -4.05
CA GLN A 205 -4.80 12.52 -2.83
C GLN A 205 -3.47 11.77 -2.65
N VAL A 206 -2.44 12.54 -2.27
CA VAL A 206 -1.08 12.04 -2.09
C VAL A 206 -1.01 11.08 -0.91
N THR A 207 -0.21 10.02 -1.04
CA THR A 207 0.05 9.03 0.01
C THR A 207 1.54 8.94 0.32
N GLY A 208 1.86 8.71 1.59
CA GLY A 208 3.24 8.57 2.07
C GLY A 208 3.93 9.91 2.36
N SER A 209 5.14 9.84 2.87
CA SER A 209 5.94 11.00 3.24
C SER A 209 7.37 10.87 2.72
N PRO A 210 8.00 11.97 2.22
CA PRO A 210 9.40 11.93 1.84
C PRO A 210 10.34 11.73 3.05
N TYR A 211 9.86 11.89 4.28
CA TYR A 211 10.67 11.81 5.50
C TYR A 211 10.62 10.44 6.18
N GLN A 212 9.89 9.47 5.62
CA GLN A 212 9.85 8.11 6.17
C GLN A 212 11.15 7.35 5.89
N PHE A 213 11.56 6.55 6.87
CA PHE A 213 12.67 5.61 6.71
C PHE A 213 12.30 4.49 5.74
N ALA A 214 13.29 4.02 4.99
CA ALA A 214 13.12 2.87 4.09
C ALA A 214 13.09 1.56 4.91
N VAL A 215 11.94 1.22 5.46
CA VAL A 215 11.77 0.06 6.34
C VAL A 215 11.87 -1.25 5.57
N LEU A 216 12.71 -2.17 6.03
CA LEU A 216 12.76 -3.54 5.52
C LEU A 216 11.59 -4.35 6.08
N SER A 217 10.78 -4.91 5.22
CA SER A 217 9.74 -5.87 5.57
C SER A 217 9.69 -7.00 4.54
N TRP A 218 9.06 -8.10 4.90
CA TRP A 218 8.90 -9.23 3.96
C TRP A 218 8.11 -8.84 2.69
N GLY A 219 7.20 -7.89 2.81
CA GLY A 219 6.35 -7.43 1.70
C GLY A 219 6.99 -6.39 0.81
N SER A 220 8.00 -5.65 1.31
CA SER A 220 8.55 -4.48 0.64
C SER A 220 9.42 -4.81 -0.56
N PRO A 221 9.29 -4.06 -1.67
CA PRO A 221 10.20 -4.14 -2.81
C PRO A 221 11.51 -3.36 -2.59
N ILE A 222 11.61 -2.53 -1.57
CA ILE A 222 12.75 -1.62 -1.34
C ILE A 222 14.12 -2.34 -1.33
N PRO A 223 14.25 -3.58 -0.80
CA PRO A 223 15.52 -4.30 -0.86
C PRO A 223 16.12 -4.43 -2.26
N PHE A 224 15.29 -4.45 -3.30
CA PHE A 224 15.77 -4.54 -4.69
C PHE A 224 16.48 -3.26 -5.16
N ALA A 225 16.29 -2.12 -4.50
CA ALA A 225 17.08 -0.94 -4.78
C ALA A 225 18.57 -1.18 -4.47
N THR A 226 18.90 -1.95 -3.42
CA THR A 226 20.29 -2.34 -3.13
C THR A 226 20.86 -3.34 -4.13
N GLN A 227 20.01 -3.95 -4.96
CA GLN A 227 20.39 -4.85 -6.04
C GLN A 227 20.49 -4.15 -7.41
N GLY A 228 20.42 -2.80 -7.43
CA GLY A 228 20.58 -1.99 -8.64
C GLY A 228 19.31 -1.80 -9.45
N TYR A 229 18.15 -1.94 -8.85
CA TYR A 229 16.86 -1.58 -9.47
C TYR A 229 16.40 -0.20 -9.02
N ALA A 230 15.77 0.55 -9.91
CA ALA A 230 14.83 1.58 -9.48
C ALA A 230 13.56 0.89 -8.96
N VAL A 231 13.03 1.33 -7.83
CA VAL A 231 11.81 0.75 -7.24
C VAL A 231 10.74 1.83 -7.18
N LEU A 232 9.63 1.61 -7.87
CA LEU A 232 8.41 2.39 -7.74
C LEU A 232 7.48 1.65 -6.76
N GLU A 233 7.50 2.06 -5.51
CA GLU A 233 6.72 1.46 -4.42
C GLU A 233 5.44 2.23 -4.19
N ASN A 234 4.35 1.53 -3.84
CA ASN A 234 3.05 2.13 -3.59
C ASN A 234 2.62 3.09 -4.71
N ALA A 235 2.91 2.73 -5.97
CA ALA A 235 2.41 3.48 -7.10
C ALA A 235 0.88 3.50 -7.06
N THR A 236 0.28 4.70 -7.00
CA THR A 236 -1.17 4.81 -6.87
C THR A 236 -1.86 4.32 -8.14
N ILE A 237 -2.78 3.38 -7.98
CA ILE A 237 -3.61 2.81 -9.04
C ILE A 237 -5.07 2.94 -8.61
N PRO A 238 -5.65 4.14 -8.72
CA PRO A 238 -7.06 4.35 -8.38
C PRO A 238 -7.97 3.83 -9.48
N ILE A 239 -9.00 3.11 -9.07
CA ILE A 239 -10.11 2.65 -9.90
C ILE A 239 -11.33 3.49 -9.52
N ILE A 240 -11.78 4.35 -10.41
CA ILE A 240 -12.74 5.41 -10.08
C ILE A 240 -14.08 5.14 -10.76
N GLY A 241 -15.16 5.16 -9.96
CA GLY A 241 -16.53 5.11 -10.45
C GLY A 241 -17.34 6.26 -9.90
N GLU A 242 -17.37 7.40 -10.60
CA GLU A 242 -18.09 8.60 -10.16
C GLU A 242 -19.61 8.47 -10.28
N GLY A 243 -20.33 9.07 -9.36
CA GLY A 243 -21.78 9.06 -9.34
C GLY A 243 -22.36 7.65 -9.19
N ASN A 244 -23.14 7.23 -10.17
CA ASN A 244 -23.77 5.89 -10.21
C ASN A 244 -22.91 4.82 -10.91
N ALA A 245 -21.75 5.19 -11.47
CA ALA A 245 -20.85 4.23 -12.08
C ALA A 245 -20.17 3.37 -11.00
N GLU A 246 -20.02 2.09 -11.28
CA GLU A 246 -19.25 1.20 -10.42
C GLU A 246 -17.78 1.22 -10.85
N PRO A 247 -16.83 1.37 -9.91
CA PRO A 247 -15.41 1.48 -10.24
C PRO A 247 -14.91 0.32 -11.12
N ASN A 248 -15.34 -0.89 -10.80
CA ASN A 248 -14.86 -2.11 -11.46
C ASN A 248 -15.38 -2.29 -12.90
N ASP A 249 -16.36 -1.49 -13.37
CA ASP A 249 -16.81 -1.54 -14.75
C ASP A 249 -15.73 -1.12 -15.77
N THR A 250 -14.73 -0.36 -15.32
CA THR A 250 -13.58 0.10 -16.11
C THR A 250 -12.23 -0.22 -15.44
N TYR A 251 -12.20 -1.31 -14.65
CA TYR A 251 -11.02 -1.69 -13.87
C TYR A 251 -9.76 -1.84 -14.72
N VAL A 252 -9.83 -2.64 -15.78
CA VAL A 252 -8.65 -3.01 -16.60
C VAL A 252 -8.06 -1.78 -17.29
N GLU A 253 -8.90 -0.94 -17.88
CA GLU A 253 -8.48 0.27 -18.58
C GLU A 253 -7.78 1.24 -17.62
N GLN A 254 -8.36 1.47 -16.44
CA GLN A 254 -7.80 2.36 -15.43
C GLN A 254 -6.51 1.79 -14.84
N LEU A 255 -6.46 0.49 -14.63
CA LEU A 255 -5.29 -0.24 -14.15
C LEU A 255 -4.09 -0.03 -15.08
N VAL A 256 -4.28 -0.32 -16.37
CA VAL A 256 -3.23 -0.20 -17.40
C VAL A 256 -2.79 1.25 -17.56
N ALA A 257 -3.75 2.20 -17.59
CA ALA A 257 -3.45 3.62 -17.72
C ALA A 257 -2.62 4.16 -16.53
N SER A 258 -2.94 3.73 -15.31
CA SER A 258 -2.20 4.15 -14.12
C SER A 258 -0.78 3.57 -14.08
N ALA A 259 -0.62 2.28 -14.38
CA ALA A 259 0.69 1.63 -14.46
C ALA A 259 1.57 2.28 -15.54
N LYS A 260 0.98 2.56 -16.72
CA LYS A 260 1.68 3.27 -17.80
C LYS A 260 2.15 4.65 -17.37
N ALA A 261 1.31 5.42 -16.68
CA ALA A 261 1.65 6.76 -16.21
C ALA A 261 2.82 6.75 -15.21
N ALA A 262 2.88 5.77 -14.30
CA ALA A 262 4.01 5.60 -13.38
C ALA A 262 5.33 5.32 -14.11
N ILE A 263 5.29 4.42 -15.11
CA ILE A 263 6.46 4.10 -15.95
C ILE A 263 6.88 5.33 -16.75
N ASP A 264 5.93 6.03 -17.38
CA ASP A 264 6.21 7.21 -18.22
C ASP A 264 6.88 8.32 -17.41
N GLU A 265 6.45 8.54 -16.15
CA GLU A 265 7.09 9.51 -15.26
C GLU A 265 8.54 9.12 -14.93
N GLY A 266 8.79 7.86 -14.59
CA GLY A 266 10.15 7.37 -14.34
C GLY A 266 11.06 7.49 -15.57
N VAL A 267 10.54 7.25 -16.77
CA VAL A 267 11.25 7.45 -18.05
C VAL A 267 11.52 8.93 -18.29
N ARG A 268 10.55 9.81 -18.05
CA ARG A 268 10.71 11.27 -18.17
C ARG A 268 11.83 11.80 -17.25
N LEU A 269 11.95 11.22 -16.07
CA LEU A 269 13.03 11.53 -15.11
C LEU A 269 14.40 10.94 -15.51
N GLY A 270 14.45 10.09 -16.55
CA GLY A 270 15.67 9.42 -17.02
C GLY A 270 16.17 8.30 -16.12
N VAL A 271 15.34 7.82 -15.18
CA VAL A 271 15.73 6.78 -14.19
C VAL A 271 15.18 5.40 -14.52
N VAL A 272 14.10 5.30 -15.29
CA VAL A 272 13.47 4.03 -15.67
C VAL A 272 13.81 3.66 -17.10
N ASP A 273 14.32 2.45 -17.30
CA ASP A 273 14.40 1.84 -18.63
C ASP A 273 13.06 1.18 -18.97
N ARG A 274 12.33 1.77 -19.92
CA ARG A 274 11.02 1.26 -20.38
C ARG A 274 11.04 -0.20 -20.81
N HIS A 275 12.17 -0.68 -21.29
CA HIS A 275 12.33 -2.05 -21.80
C HIS A 275 12.74 -3.05 -20.71
N ARG A 276 12.95 -2.60 -19.48
CA ARG A 276 13.36 -3.43 -18.34
C ARG A 276 12.52 -3.15 -17.09
N VAL A 277 11.19 -3.24 -17.22
CA VAL A 277 10.25 -3.03 -16.12
C VAL A 277 9.60 -4.34 -15.73
N ALA A 278 9.62 -4.65 -14.43
CA ALA A 278 8.81 -5.70 -13.81
C ALA A 278 7.67 -5.11 -12.99
N VAL A 279 6.61 -5.89 -12.78
CA VAL A 279 5.53 -5.57 -11.86
C VAL A 279 5.42 -6.62 -10.77
N MET A 280 5.13 -6.20 -9.55
CA MET A 280 4.85 -7.11 -8.45
C MET A 280 3.70 -6.63 -7.57
N GLY A 281 3.14 -7.58 -6.84
CA GLY A 281 2.17 -7.28 -5.81
C GLY A 281 1.84 -8.48 -4.95
N HIS A 282 1.18 -8.20 -3.84
CA HIS A 282 0.68 -9.20 -2.90
C HIS A 282 -0.84 -9.10 -2.82
N SER A 283 -1.54 -10.23 -2.64
CA SER A 283 -3.00 -10.25 -2.47
C SER A 283 -3.72 -9.61 -3.67
N TYR A 284 -4.44 -8.51 -3.48
CA TYR A 284 -5.05 -7.75 -4.57
C TYR A 284 -4.02 -7.11 -5.52
N GLY A 285 -2.81 -6.81 -5.02
CA GLY A 285 -1.67 -6.44 -5.86
C GLY A 285 -1.17 -7.58 -6.75
N ALA A 286 -1.26 -8.84 -6.32
CA ALA A 286 -0.96 -10.01 -7.17
C ALA A 286 -2.03 -10.23 -8.25
N PHE A 287 -3.29 -10.01 -7.91
CA PHE A 287 -4.40 -9.97 -8.87
C PHE A 287 -4.18 -8.86 -9.92
N MET A 288 -3.80 -7.65 -9.49
CA MET A 288 -3.36 -6.56 -10.35
C MET A 288 -2.23 -7.00 -11.28
N THR A 289 -1.17 -7.61 -10.73
CA THR A 289 -0.02 -8.08 -11.50
C THR A 289 -0.44 -8.99 -12.64
N ALA A 290 -1.25 -10.02 -12.36
CA ALA A 290 -1.70 -10.95 -13.39
C ALA A 290 -2.61 -10.29 -14.44
N ASN A 291 -3.48 -9.33 -14.04
CA ASN A 291 -4.29 -8.56 -14.98
C ASN A 291 -3.44 -7.66 -15.89
N LEU A 292 -2.41 -6.98 -15.33
CA LEU A 292 -1.49 -6.16 -16.13
C LEU A 292 -0.75 -7.00 -17.18
N LEU A 293 -0.34 -8.23 -16.83
CA LEU A 293 0.31 -9.12 -17.80
C LEU A 293 -0.65 -9.70 -18.84
N ALA A 294 -1.94 -9.83 -18.50
CA ALA A 294 -2.96 -10.33 -19.43
C ALA A 294 -3.43 -9.25 -20.43
N HIS A 295 -3.36 -7.97 -20.02
CA HIS A 295 -3.99 -6.88 -20.75
C HIS A 295 -3.03 -5.76 -21.21
N SER A 296 -1.70 -5.95 -21.04
CA SER A 296 -0.70 -4.98 -21.50
C SER A 296 0.64 -5.65 -21.86
N ASP A 297 1.48 -4.92 -22.56
CA ASP A 297 2.86 -5.27 -22.91
C ASP A 297 3.91 -4.43 -22.16
N LEU A 298 3.47 -3.74 -21.10
CA LEU A 298 4.29 -2.80 -20.33
C LEU A 298 5.46 -3.46 -19.59
N PHE A 299 5.39 -4.77 -19.32
CA PHE A 299 6.30 -5.44 -18.39
C PHE A 299 7.09 -6.58 -19.05
N LYS A 300 8.29 -6.84 -18.50
CA LYS A 300 9.17 -7.95 -18.89
C LYS A 300 9.09 -9.15 -17.96
N ALA A 301 8.58 -8.94 -16.75
CA ALA A 301 8.31 -10.00 -15.78
C ALA A 301 7.23 -9.58 -14.79
N GLY A 302 6.52 -10.55 -14.21
CA GLY A 302 5.62 -10.36 -13.10
C GLY A 302 5.96 -11.23 -11.90
N ILE A 303 5.68 -10.72 -10.70
CA ILE A 303 5.77 -11.46 -9.44
C ILE A 303 4.46 -11.29 -8.68
N ALA A 304 3.70 -12.37 -8.54
CA ALA A 304 2.38 -12.35 -7.95
C ALA A 304 2.34 -13.24 -6.69
N ARG A 305 2.12 -12.62 -5.52
CA ARG A 305 2.17 -13.28 -4.22
C ARG A 305 0.78 -13.40 -3.60
N SER A 306 0.36 -14.63 -3.25
CA SER A 306 -0.92 -14.95 -2.58
C SER A 306 -2.13 -14.22 -3.20
N GLY A 307 -2.29 -14.32 -4.52
CA GLY A 307 -3.34 -13.61 -5.26
C GLY A 307 -4.62 -14.42 -5.45
N ALA A 308 -5.68 -13.72 -5.88
CA ALA A 308 -6.94 -14.30 -6.33
C ALA A 308 -7.10 -14.05 -7.83
N TYR A 309 -7.02 -15.08 -8.63
CA TYR A 309 -6.93 -14.96 -10.08
C TYR A 309 -8.20 -15.38 -10.82
N ASN A 310 -9.11 -16.05 -10.14
CA ASN A 310 -10.44 -16.40 -10.65
C ASN A 310 -11.52 -15.90 -9.68
N ARG A 311 -12.20 -14.82 -10.05
CA ARG A 311 -13.21 -14.16 -9.22
C ARG A 311 -14.48 -14.95 -9.04
N THR A 312 -14.74 -15.96 -9.90
CA THR A 312 -15.89 -16.87 -9.69
C THR A 312 -15.76 -17.68 -8.40
N LEU A 313 -14.53 -17.77 -7.82
CA LEU A 313 -14.30 -18.40 -6.52
C LEU A 313 -14.54 -17.45 -5.33
N THR A 314 -14.84 -16.16 -5.60
CA THR A 314 -15.26 -15.17 -4.60
C THR A 314 -16.60 -14.54 -5.01
N PRO A 315 -17.69 -15.33 -5.13
CA PRO A 315 -18.88 -14.95 -5.88
C PRO A 315 -19.80 -13.94 -5.17
N PHE A 316 -19.51 -13.57 -3.94
CA PHE A 316 -20.29 -12.61 -3.14
C PHE A 316 -19.56 -11.27 -2.94
N GLY A 317 -18.77 -10.84 -3.92
CA GLY A 317 -18.01 -9.60 -3.88
C GLY A 317 -16.53 -9.80 -3.58
N PHE A 318 -15.75 -8.76 -3.81
CA PHE A 318 -14.31 -8.70 -3.51
C PHE A 318 -13.88 -7.24 -3.44
N GLN A 319 -13.01 -6.90 -2.50
CA GLN A 319 -12.63 -5.50 -2.23
C GLN A 319 -13.90 -4.63 -2.06
N ASN A 320 -14.06 -3.59 -2.87
CA ASN A 320 -15.23 -2.72 -2.86
C ASN A 320 -16.31 -3.12 -3.90
N GLU A 321 -16.18 -4.28 -4.55
CA GLU A 321 -17.23 -4.83 -5.41
C GLU A 321 -18.31 -5.50 -4.56
N GLU A 322 -19.51 -4.91 -4.54
CA GLU A 322 -20.65 -5.42 -3.75
C GLU A 322 -21.59 -6.31 -4.56
N ARG A 323 -21.53 -6.24 -5.90
CA ARG A 323 -22.36 -7.08 -6.78
C ARG A 323 -21.88 -8.54 -6.70
N THR A 324 -22.80 -9.45 -6.58
CA THR A 324 -22.50 -10.88 -6.63
C THR A 324 -22.19 -11.32 -8.08
N TYR A 325 -21.55 -12.49 -8.22
CA TYR A 325 -21.30 -13.11 -9.53
C TYR A 325 -22.57 -13.19 -10.39
N TRP A 326 -23.70 -13.56 -9.80
CA TRP A 326 -24.97 -13.70 -10.53
C TRP A 326 -25.62 -12.36 -10.92
N GLN A 327 -25.24 -11.27 -10.24
CA GLN A 327 -25.69 -9.91 -10.58
C GLN A 327 -24.82 -9.26 -11.67
N ALA A 328 -23.53 -9.58 -11.74
CA ALA A 328 -22.59 -8.99 -12.67
C ALA A 328 -21.59 -10.02 -13.23
N PRO A 329 -22.05 -11.11 -13.89
CA PRO A 329 -21.16 -12.20 -14.32
C PRO A 329 -20.06 -11.74 -15.27
N GLU A 330 -20.34 -10.76 -16.12
CA GLU A 330 -19.36 -10.18 -17.07
C GLU A 330 -18.18 -9.52 -16.34
N ILE A 331 -18.45 -8.82 -15.24
CA ILE A 331 -17.41 -8.19 -14.42
C ILE A 331 -16.50 -9.24 -13.79
N TYR A 332 -17.09 -10.30 -13.24
CA TYR A 332 -16.32 -11.41 -12.67
C TYR A 332 -15.46 -12.13 -13.70
N TYR A 333 -15.97 -12.27 -14.94
CA TYR A 333 -15.20 -12.84 -16.06
C TYR A 333 -14.05 -11.89 -16.46
N GLN A 334 -14.35 -10.62 -16.74
CA GLN A 334 -13.40 -9.62 -17.22
C GLN A 334 -12.26 -9.37 -16.21
N LEU A 335 -12.59 -9.37 -14.92
CA LEU A 335 -11.60 -9.15 -13.88
C LEU A 335 -10.81 -10.42 -13.49
N SER A 336 -11.15 -11.59 -14.03
CA SER A 336 -10.42 -12.83 -13.75
C SER A 336 -9.24 -13.01 -14.72
N PRO A 337 -7.98 -12.75 -14.34
CA PRO A 337 -6.84 -12.99 -15.23
C PRO A 337 -6.71 -14.47 -15.62
N PHE A 338 -7.29 -15.39 -14.86
CA PHE A 338 -7.42 -16.79 -15.24
C PHE A 338 -8.16 -16.97 -16.59
N SER A 339 -9.19 -16.17 -16.86
CA SER A 339 -9.95 -16.21 -18.12
C SER A 339 -9.12 -15.76 -19.33
N PHE A 340 -8.00 -15.10 -19.10
CA PHE A 340 -7.07 -14.56 -20.11
C PHE A 340 -5.68 -15.19 -20.01
N ALA A 341 -5.55 -16.36 -19.40
CA ALA A 341 -4.28 -17.05 -19.24
C ALA A 341 -3.55 -17.30 -20.58
N ASP A 342 -4.31 -17.46 -21.67
CA ASP A 342 -3.80 -17.59 -23.04
C ASP A 342 -3.11 -16.30 -23.55
N LYS A 343 -3.41 -15.13 -22.94
CA LYS A 343 -2.81 -13.83 -23.29
C LYS A 343 -1.53 -13.55 -22.51
N ILE A 344 -1.31 -14.20 -21.36
CA ILE A 344 -0.13 -13.97 -20.53
C ILE A 344 1.09 -14.65 -21.20
N LYS A 345 1.88 -13.86 -21.90
CA LYS A 345 3.14 -14.29 -22.55
C LYS A 345 4.38 -13.87 -21.78
N THR A 346 4.25 -12.85 -20.93
CA THR A 346 5.32 -12.37 -20.07
C THR A 346 5.59 -13.37 -18.94
N PRO A 347 6.87 -13.67 -18.62
CA PRO A 347 7.24 -14.54 -17.51
C PRO A 347 6.60 -14.12 -16.19
N ILE A 348 5.97 -15.05 -15.48
CA ILE A 348 5.32 -14.79 -14.19
C ILE A 348 5.79 -15.77 -13.11
N LEU A 349 6.19 -15.22 -11.95
CA LEU A 349 6.49 -15.96 -10.73
C LEU A 349 5.28 -15.88 -9.80
N LEU A 350 4.68 -17.02 -9.50
CA LEU A 350 3.63 -17.18 -8.50
C LEU A 350 4.23 -17.67 -7.19
N ILE A 351 3.97 -16.98 -6.08
CA ILE A 351 4.38 -17.39 -4.74
C ILE A 351 3.13 -17.44 -3.86
N HIS A 352 2.95 -18.49 -3.05
CA HIS A 352 1.77 -18.61 -2.20
C HIS A 352 2.10 -19.29 -0.88
N GLY A 353 1.49 -18.83 0.21
CA GLY A 353 1.55 -19.53 1.49
C GLY A 353 0.68 -20.79 1.45
N GLU A 354 1.24 -21.95 1.80
CA GLU A 354 0.51 -23.23 1.78
C GLU A 354 -0.71 -23.24 2.70
N ALA A 355 -0.61 -22.54 3.84
CA ALA A 355 -1.67 -22.41 4.82
C ALA A 355 -2.48 -21.10 4.70
N ASP A 356 -2.47 -20.46 3.51
CA ASP A 356 -3.26 -19.24 3.29
C ASP A 356 -4.75 -19.54 3.48
N ASN A 357 -5.33 -18.94 4.52
CA ASN A 357 -6.72 -19.09 4.93
C ASN A 357 -7.57 -17.82 4.68
N ASN A 358 -7.03 -16.82 3.99
CA ASN A 358 -7.81 -15.69 3.55
C ASN A 358 -8.82 -16.13 2.48
N SER A 359 -10.10 -15.88 2.72
CA SER A 359 -11.21 -16.45 1.95
C SER A 359 -11.17 -16.16 0.44
N GLY A 360 -10.53 -15.08 0.03
CA GLY A 360 -10.39 -14.71 -1.39
C GLY A 360 -9.20 -15.35 -2.10
N THR A 361 -8.18 -15.77 -1.35
CA THR A 361 -6.85 -16.09 -1.88
C THR A 361 -6.36 -17.49 -1.51
N PHE A 362 -7.23 -18.45 -1.25
CA PHE A 362 -6.79 -19.84 -1.02
C PHE A 362 -5.79 -20.31 -2.07
N PRO A 363 -4.81 -21.18 -1.73
CA PRO A 363 -3.74 -21.64 -2.64
C PRO A 363 -4.22 -22.19 -3.98
N ILE A 364 -5.45 -22.73 -4.04
CA ILE A 364 -6.10 -23.19 -5.25
C ILE A 364 -6.12 -22.12 -6.36
N GLN A 365 -6.15 -20.84 -6.03
CA GLN A 365 -6.10 -19.74 -6.98
C GLN A 365 -4.82 -19.77 -7.80
N SER A 366 -3.67 -19.87 -7.13
CA SER A 366 -2.34 -19.95 -7.77
C SER A 366 -2.15 -21.29 -8.51
N GLU A 367 -2.60 -22.40 -7.93
CA GLU A 367 -2.49 -23.73 -8.54
C GLU A 367 -3.22 -23.78 -9.89
N ARG A 368 -4.45 -23.24 -9.96
CA ARG A 368 -5.24 -23.24 -11.18
C ARG A 368 -4.67 -22.29 -12.24
N LEU A 369 -4.24 -21.10 -11.84
CA LEU A 369 -3.57 -20.18 -12.77
C LEU A 369 -2.25 -20.79 -13.31
N PHE A 370 -1.44 -21.40 -12.44
CA PHE A 370 -0.22 -22.13 -12.86
C PHE A 370 -0.52 -23.21 -13.88
N SER A 371 -1.54 -24.04 -13.63
CA SER A 371 -1.94 -25.11 -14.54
C SER A 371 -2.39 -24.58 -15.90
N ALA A 372 -3.17 -23.50 -15.94
CA ALA A 372 -3.62 -22.86 -17.15
C ALA A 372 -2.43 -22.28 -17.95
N LEU A 373 -1.54 -21.55 -17.29
CA LEU A 373 -0.34 -20.95 -17.93
C LEU A 373 0.59 -22.04 -18.49
N LYS A 374 0.81 -23.14 -17.75
CA LYS A 374 1.58 -24.29 -18.25
C LYS A 374 0.93 -24.91 -19.48
N GLY A 375 -0.39 -25.07 -19.48
CA GLY A 375 -1.14 -25.60 -20.61
C GLY A 375 -1.01 -24.74 -21.89
N HIS A 376 -0.86 -23.44 -21.73
CA HIS A 376 -0.62 -22.49 -22.82
C HIS A 376 0.87 -22.28 -23.17
N GLY A 377 1.79 -23.02 -22.54
CA GLY A 377 3.23 -22.92 -22.81
C GLY A 377 3.88 -21.62 -22.31
N ALA A 378 3.22 -20.93 -21.37
CA ALA A 378 3.78 -19.71 -20.78
C ALA A 378 4.98 -20.01 -19.88
N THR A 379 5.89 -19.04 -19.76
CA THR A 379 7.00 -19.09 -18.80
C THR A 379 6.47 -18.76 -17.42
N VAL A 380 6.25 -19.79 -16.60
CA VAL A 380 5.69 -19.66 -15.24
C VAL A 380 6.45 -20.52 -14.26
N ARG A 381 6.69 -19.97 -13.06
CA ARG A 381 7.16 -20.70 -11.88
C ARG A 381 6.16 -20.54 -10.76
N PHE A 382 5.89 -21.61 -10.02
CA PHE A 382 5.06 -21.60 -8.82
C PHE A 382 5.87 -22.07 -7.62
N VAL A 383 5.88 -21.26 -6.56
CA VAL A 383 6.54 -21.52 -5.29
C VAL A 383 5.47 -21.55 -4.20
N LEU A 384 5.35 -22.69 -3.52
CA LEU A 384 4.50 -22.86 -2.37
C LEU A 384 5.36 -22.79 -1.11
N LEU A 385 5.03 -21.87 -0.19
CA LEU A 385 5.77 -21.67 1.05
C LEU A 385 5.13 -22.49 2.17
N PRO A 386 5.78 -23.54 2.67
CA PRO A 386 5.20 -24.42 3.68
C PRO A 386 4.82 -23.68 4.96
N LEU A 387 3.63 -23.98 5.50
CA LEU A 387 3.10 -23.46 6.74
C LEU A 387 2.85 -21.94 6.78
N GLU A 388 3.17 -21.21 5.72
CA GLU A 388 2.88 -19.77 5.65
C GLU A 388 1.40 -19.51 5.36
N SER A 389 0.83 -18.53 6.04
CA SER A 389 -0.51 -18.02 5.81
C SER A 389 -0.52 -16.93 4.73
N HIS A 390 -1.51 -16.02 4.75
CA HIS A 390 -1.61 -14.92 3.79
C HIS A 390 -0.43 -13.95 3.89
N GLY A 391 0.08 -13.67 5.09
CA GLY A 391 1.33 -12.94 5.35
C GLY A 391 2.44 -13.90 5.76
N TYR A 392 3.64 -13.74 5.20
CA TYR A 392 4.76 -14.64 5.42
C TYR A 392 5.60 -14.19 6.62
N GLN A 393 5.88 -15.10 7.56
CA GLN A 393 6.54 -14.79 8.82
C GLN A 393 7.81 -15.62 9.08
N GLY A 394 7.86 -16.84 8.56
CA GLY A 394 9.02 -17.71 8.74
C GLY A 394 10.26 -17.14 8.05
N ARG A 395 11.35 -16.99 8.79
CA ARG A 395 12.59 -16.42 8.26
C ARG A 395 13.06 -17.15 7.00
N GLU A 396 13.02 -18.47 7.01
CA GLU A 396 13.46 -19.33 5.90
C GLU A 396 12.56 -19.12 4.68
N SER A 397 11.25 -19.06 4.87
CA SER A 397 10.27 -18.79 3.82
C SER A 397 10.47 -17.40 3.20
N VAL A 398 10.67 -16.37 4.04
CA VAL A 398 10.91 -14.99 3.58
C VAL A 398 12.23 -14.90 2.79
N LEU A 399 13.30 -15.51 3.28
CA LEU A 399 14.60 -15.52 2.59
C LEU A 399 14.52 -16.30 1.27
N HIS A 400 13.81 -17.43 1.23
CA HIS A 400 13.59 -18.20 0.01
C HIS A 400 12.75 -17.41 -1.01
N MET A 401 11.71 -16.75 -0.55
CA MET A 401 10.89 -15.85 -1.39
C MET A 401 11.77 -14.77 -2.04
N PHE A 402 12.60 -14.04 -1.27
CA PHE A 402 13.49 -13.02 -1.82
C PHE A 402 14.51 -13.61 -2.81
N TRP A 403 15.02 -14.80 -2.54
CA TRP A 403 15.93 -15.51 -3.46
C TRP A 403 15.25 -15.82 -4.80
N GLU A 404 14.03 -16.35 -4.78
CA GLU A 404 13.23 -16.64 -5.99
C GLU A 404 12.92 -15.35 -6.77
N MET A 405 12.50 -14.30 -6.08
CA MET A 405 12.22 -13.02 -6.69
C MET A 405 13.47 -12.41 -7.34
N ASN A 406 14.61 -12.44 -6.64
CA ASN A 406 15.88 -11.92 -7.16
C ASN A 406 16.35 -12.68 -8.41
N ASN A 407 16.28 -14.01 -8.39
CA ASN A 407 16.63 -14.83 -9.56
C ASN A 407 15.71 -14.54 -10.75
N TRP A 408 14.41 -14.41 -10.49
CA TRP A 408 13.42 -14.09 -11.51
C TRP A 408 13.69 -12.74 -12.17
N LEU A 409 13.89 -11.72 -11.38
CA LEU A 409 14.19 -10.36 -11.85
C LEU A 409 15.52 -10.30 -12.59
N ASN A 410 16.56 -10.96 -12.09
CA ASN A 410 17.85 -11.01 -12.73
C ASN A 410 17.77 -11.69 -14.09
N THR A 411 16.98 -12.76 -14.21
CA THR A 411 16.85 -13.53 -15.48
C THR A 411 16.05 -12.77 -16.52
N TYR A 412 14.93 -12.16 -16.15
CA TYR A 412 13.98 -11.66 -17.14
C TYR A 412 13.97 -10.14 -17.29
N VAL A 413 14.58 -9.39 -16.35
CA VAL A 413 14.54 -7.93 -16.34
C VAL A 413 15.93 -7.31 -16.43
N LYS A 414 16.86 -7.75 -15.58
CA LYS A 414 18.22 -7.18 -15.53
C LYS A 414 19.11 -7.69 -16.66
N ASN A 415 19.07 -9.01 -16.88
CA ASN A 415 19.86 -9.69 -17.90
C ASN A 415 18.94 -10.57 -18.78
N PRO A 416 18.00 -9.98 -19.53
CA PRO A 416 17.05 -10.78 -20.31
C PRO A 416 17.81 -11.66 -21.30
N PRO A 417 17.36 -12.91 -21.52
CA PRO A 417 17.90 -13.77 -22.56
C PRO A 417 17.87 -13.02 -23.90
N ALA A 418 18.93 -13.19 -24.71
CA ALA A 418 18.92 -12.65 -26.07
C ALA A 418 17.65 -13.16 -26.76
N THR A 419 16.85 -12.25 -27.31
CA THR A 419 15.71 -12.63 -28.16
C THR A 419 16.28 -13.40 -29.36
N THR A 420 16.15 -14.73 -29.36
CA THR A 420 16.31 -15.51 -30.57
C THR A 420 15.26 -14.96 -31.55
N ALA A 421 15.70 -14.25 -32.59
CA ALA A 421 14.82 -13.89 -33.69
C ALA A 421 14.08 -15.16 -34.08
N ALA A 422 12.75 -15.14 -33.99
CA ALA A 422 11.93 -16.23 -34.50
C ALA A 422 12.37 -16.47 -35.92
N ALA A 423 12.91 -17.65 -36.19
CA ALA A 423 13.11 -18.10 -37.54
C ALA A 423 11.71 -18.12 -38.19
N GLU A 424 11.51 -17.23 -39.13
CA GLU A 424 10.35 -17.28 -40.02
C GLU A 424 10.41 -18.62 -40.74
N HIS A 425 9.45 -19.48 -40.44
CA HIS A 425 9.13 -20.66 -41.26
C HIS A 425 7.65 -20.62 -41.64
#